data_486b77a4f1fbb5b98590ff228f268bf9
#
_entry.id   486b77a4f1fbb5b98590ff228f268bf9
#
_cell.length_a   1.000
_cell.length_b   1.000
_cell.length_c   1.000
_cell.angle_alpha   90.00
_cell.angle_beta   90.00
_cell.angle_gamma   90.00
#
_symmetry.space_group_name_H-M   'P 1'
#
loop_
_entity.id
_entity.type
_entity.pdbx_description
1 polymer ?
#
loop_
_entity_poly.entity_id
_entity_poly.type
_entity_poly.pdbx_seq_one_letter_code
_entity_poly.pdbx_strand_id
1 'polypeptide(L)'
;MSAPRAVARLAQATRAAVRPQLVARPSALRAVASRSFSTSHTASQAIPTGKESPFTEPAGVNPAEASQPFSAQLQEFGAWIMASLPKYVQQTSVYKDELTIYVAPSAIEPTMLFLRDHTNTQYKQVMDICGADYPTRSKRFEVVYHLLSVRHNHRLRVKTYADETSPVPSICHIYRGADWYEREAWDMYGILFSGHPDLRRILTDYGFEGHPLRKDFPLTGYTEVRYDEEKKRVVSEPLQLSQAFRNFEGATSPWEGTGTGIDARAPQFVLQPPKEDEADKAKQDQATKK
;
A
#
# COMPACT_ATOMS: atom_id res chain seq x y z
N MET A 1 15.81 -66.95 31.19
CA MET A 1 16.27 -66.88 32.60
C MET A 1 15.91 -65.45 33.03
N SER A 2 14.85 -65.32 33.65
CA SER A 2 14.43 -65.05 35.03
C SER A 2 14.58 -63.56 35.42
N ALA A 3 13.42 -62.95 35.53
CA ALA A 3 13.17 -61.70 36.31
C ALA A 3 13.40 -62.00 37.83
N PRO A 4 13.46 -60.96 38.72
CA PRO A 4 12.24 -60.69 39.46
C PRO A 4 11.94 -59.23 39.82
N ARG A 5 10.70 -59.02 39.97
CA ARG A 5 9.81 -58.19 40.76
C ARG A 5 10.30 -57.77 42.16
N ALA A 6 10.01 -56.52 42.56
CA ALA A 6 9.71 -56.14 43.95
C ALA A 6 8.87 -54.85 43.86
N VAL A 7 7.59 -54.88 44.06
CA VAL A 7 6.77 -54.86 45.26
C VAL A 7 6.74 -53.48 45.95
N ALA A 8 5.54 -52.96 45.88
CA ALA A 8 5.03 -51.76 46.49
C ALA A 8 5.11 -51.73 48.03
N ARG A 9 5.17 -50.56 48.62
CA ARG A 9 4.60 -50.28 49.95
C ARG A 9 3.97 -48.90 50.03
N LEU A 10 2.70 -48.91 50.34
CA LEU A 10 1.88 -47.81 50.82
C LEU A 10 2.49 -47.18 52.06
N ALA A 11 2.38 -45.87 52.19
CA ALA A 11 2.29 -45.20 53.43
C ALA A 11 1.13 -44.18 53.40
N GLN A 12 0.08 -44.50 54.10
CA GLN A 12 -1.00 -43.61 54.48
C GLN A 12 -0.45 -42.62 55.48
N ALA A 13 -0.64 -41.34 55.28
CA ALA A 13 -0.47 -40.31 56.28
C ALA A 13 -1.74 -39.48 56.38
N THR A 14 -2.28 -39.50 57.52
CA THR A 14 -3.48 -38.95 58.14
C THR A 14 -3.78 -37.49 57.81
N ARG A 15 -5.04 -37.26 57.54
CA ARG A 15 -5.71 -35.95 57.48
C ARG A 15 -5.76 -35.34 58.88
N ALA A 16 -5.15 -34.16 59.05
CA ALA A 16 -5.47 -33.24 60.15
C ALA A 16 -6.32 -32.10 59.57
N ALA A 17 -7.58 -32.04 60.02
CA ALA A 17 -8.49 -30.98 59.69
C ALA A 17 -8.11 -29.70 60.47
N VAL A 18 -7.69 -28.69 59.75
CA VAL A 18 -7.55 -27.34 60.31
C VAL A 18 -8.77 -26.52 59.92
N ARG A 19 -9.60 -26.18 60.93
CA ARG A 19 -10.71 -25.23 60.79
C ARG A 19 -10.17 -23.84 60.49
N PRO A 20 -10.66 -23.08 59.49
CA PRO A 20 -10.34 -21.68 59.41
C PRO A 20 -11.16 -20.86 60.38
N GLN A 21 -10.50 -20.12 61.22
CA GLN A 21 -11.08 -19.06 62.07
C GLN A 21 -11.56 -17.91 61.15
N LEU A 22 -12.81 -17.55 61.28
CA LEU A 22 -13.39 -16.32 60.72
C LEU A 22 -12.79 -15.11 61.48
N VAL A 23 -11.86 -14.42 60.85
CA VAL A 23 -11.42 -13.09 61.29
C VAL A 23 -12.35 -12.08 60.63
N ALA A 24 -13.18 -11.39 61.40
CA ALA A 24 -14.00 -10.28 60.99
C ALA A 24 -13.13 -9.15 60.43
N ARG A 25 -13.32 -8.80 59.15
CA ARG A 25 -12.71 -7.62 58.55
C ARG A 25 -13.55 -6.39 58.88
N PRO A 26 -12.97 -5.27 59.33
CA PRO A 26 -13.67 -4.00 59.40
C PRO A 26 -13.99 -3.48 58.00
N SER A 27 -15.21 -3.12 57.77
CA SER A 27 -15.70 -2.45 56.55
C SER A 27 -15.20 -1.00 56.55
N ALA A 28 -14.06 -0.77 55.92
CA ALA A 28 -13.64 0.54 55.45
C ALA A 28 -14.04 0.66 54.00
N LEU A 29 -15.18 1.27 53.71
CA LEU A 29 -15.56 1.78 52.40
C LEU A 29 -14.54 2.83 51.99
N ARG A 30 -13.51 2.38 51.32
CA ARG A 30 -12.58 3.27 50.64
C ARG A 30 -13.24 3.74 49.36
N ALA A 31 -13.71 4.99 49.36
CA ALA A 31 -14.17 5.65 48.14
C ALA A 31 -13.10 5.51 47.07
N VAL A 32 -13.41 4.72 46.06
CA VAL A 32 -12.58 4.69 44.82
C VAL A 32 -12.84 6.01 44.15
N ALA A 33 -11.89 6.94 44.33
CA ALA A 33 -11.86 8.15 43.56
C ALA A 33 -11.82 7.73 42.07
N SER A 34 -12.90 8.03 41.38
CA SER A 34 -12.93 7.94 39.92
C SER A 34 -11.83 8.84 39.38
N ARG A 35 -10.65 8.25 39.06
CA ARG A 35 -9.67 8.92 38.24
C ARG A 35 -10.36 9.13 36.88
N SER A 36 -10.82 10.36 36.66
CA SER A 36 -11.10 10.83 35.33
C SER A 36 -9.82 10.60 34.53
N PHE A 37 -9.85 9.68 33.58
CA PHE A 37 -8.83 9.61 32.54
C PHE A 37 -8.96 10.92 31.77
N SER A 38 -8.12 11.88 32.15
CA SER A 38 -7.77 12.97 31.28
C SER A 38 -7.09 12.31 30.07
N THR A 39 -7.85 12.06 29.03
CA THR A 39 -7.28 11.88 27.72
C THR A 39 -6.61 13.19 27.38
N SER A 40 -5.30 13.28 27.67
CA SER A 40 -4.48 14.23 26.96
C SER A 40 -4.64 13.86 25.47
N HIS A 41 -5.48 14.62 24.79
CA HIS A 41 -5.41 14.69 23.34
C HIS A 41 -4.01 15.19 23.00
N THR A 42 -3.03 14.30 22.94
CA THR A 42 -1.90 14.51 22.06
C THR A 42 -2.55 14.85 20.74
N ALA A 43 -2.39 16.09 20.29
CA ALA A 43 -2.87 16.54 19.02
C ALA A 43 -2.43 15.48 18.01
N SER A 44 -3.37 14.60 17.64
CA SER A 44 -3.18 13.62 16.57
C SER A 44 -2.82 14.50 15.40
N GLN A 45 -1.59 14.37 14.89
CA GLN A 45 -1.23 15.01 13.64
C GLN A 45 -2.36 14.67 12.70
N ALA A 46 -3.10 15.69 12.28
CA ALA A 46 -4.24 15.50 11.39
C ALA A 46 -3.71 14.75 10.17
N ILE A 47 -4.25 13.56 9.94
CA ILE A 47 -3.96 12.84 8.70
C ILE A 47 -4.39 13.78 7.61
N PRO A 48 -3.54 14.05 6.61
CA PRO A 48 -3.88 14.97 5.55
C PRO A 48 -5.23 14.56 4.95
N THR A 49 -6.22 15.36 5.19
CA THR A 49 -7.54 15.21 4.57
C THR A 49 -7.40 15.62 3.12
N GLY A 50 -7.99 14.89 2.21
CA GLY A 50 -8.00 14.90 0.75
C GLY A 50 -7.40 16.06 -0.06
N LYS A 51 -7.18 17.25 0.52
CA LYS A 51 -6.48 18.38 -0.13
C LYS A 51 -4.96 18.23 -0.16
N GLU A 52 -4.39 17.40 0.74
CA GLU A 52 -2.94 17.18 0.85
C GLU A 52 -2.54 15.77 0.36
N SER A 53 -3.50 14.98 -0.10
CA SER A 53 -3.22 13.68 -0.67
C SER A 53 -2.53 13.84 -2.03
N PRO A 54 -1.40 13.17 -2.27
CA PRO A 54 -0.73 13.18 -3.56
C PRO A 54 -1.49 12.38 -4.64
N PHE A 55 -2.56 11.70 -4.28
CA PHE A 55 -3.36 10.91 -5.20
C PHE A 55 -4.21 11.82 -6.10
N THR A 56 -4.22 11.51 -7.39
CA THR A 56 -4.94 12.26 -8.42
C THR A 56 -6.23 11.58 -8.86
N GLU A 57 -6.44 10.33 -8.43
CA GLU A 57 -7.64 9.60 -8.77
C GLU A 57 -8.87 10.20 -8.06
N PRO A 58 -10.01 10.27 -8.75
CA PRO A 58 -11.25 10.77 -8.15
C PRO A 58 -11.72 9.84 -7.03
N ALA A 59 -12.15 10.45 -5.92
CA ALA A 59 -12.76 9.70 -4.83
C ALA A 59 -14.14 9.17 -5.24
N GLY A 60 -14.50 8.00 -4.71
CA GLY A 60 -15.80 7.38 -4.94
C GLY A 60 -15.86 6.52 -6.20
N VAL A 61 -17.07 6.36 -6.73
CA VAL A 61 -17.32 5.54 -7.92
C VAL A 61 -17.10 6.37 -9.17
N ASN A 62 -16.39 5.81 -10.14
CA ASN A 62 -16.30 6.39 -11.46
C ASN A 62 -17.73 6.53 -12.07
N PRO A 63 -18.18 7.74 -12.45
CA PRO A 63 -19.52 7.94 -13.02
C PRO A 63 -19.82 7.06 -14.22
N ALA A 64 -18.84 6.69 -15.04
CA ALA A 64 -19.02 5.78 -16.17
C ALA A 64 -19.36 4.34 -15.71
N GLU A 65 -19.04 3.99 -14.50
CA GLU A 65 -19.25 2.65 -13.94
C GLU A 65 -20.36 2.62 -12.87
N ALA A 66 -20.98 3.75 -12.59
CA ALA A 66 -22.04 3.85 -11.57
C ALA A 66 -23.25 2.96 -11.87
N SER A 67 -23.46 2.58 -13.14
CA SER A 67 -24.51 1.68 -13.58
C SER A 67 -24.15 0.19 -13.48
N GLN A 68 -22.89 -0.15 -13.14
CA GLN A 68 -22.46 -1.55 -13.02
C GLN A 68 -23.03 -2.18 -11.74
N PRO A 69 -23.50 -3.46 -11.79
CA PRO A 69 -24.19 -4.08 -10.67
C PRO A 69 -23.34 -4.24 -9.41
N PHE A 70 -22.02 -4.38 -9.57
CA PHE A 70 -21.09 -4.55 -8.45
C PHE A 70 -20.58 -3.24 -7.86
N SER A 71 -20.67 -2.13 -8.58
CA SER A 71 -20.11 -0.85 -8.15
C SER A 71 -20.76 -0.33 -6.86
N ALA A 72 -22.07 -0.50 -6.69
CA ALA A 72 -22.79 -0.11 -5.48
C ALA A 72 -22.34 -0.91 -4.24
N GLN A 73 -22.17 -2.22 -4.39
CA GLN A 73 -21.68 -3.09 -3.30
C GLN A 73 -20.26 -2.76 -2.90
N LEU A 74 -19.39 -2.49 -3.88
CA LEU A 74 -18.01 -2.09 -3.65
C LEU A 74 -17.92 -0.72 -2.96
N GLN A 75 -18.81 0.21 -3.34
CA GLN A 75 -18.90 1.52 -2.70
C GLN A 75 -19.35 1.40 -1.24
N GLU A 76 -20.37 0.59 -0.97
CA GLU A 76 -20.84 0.32 0.40
C GLU A 76 -19.72 -0.31 1.27
N PHE A 77 -19.02 -1.28 0.71
CA PHE A 77 -17.88 -1.90 1.38
C PHE A 77 -16.73 -0.91 1.61
N GLY A 78 -16.44 -0.03 0.65
CA GLY A 78 -15.46 1.04 0.80
C GLY A 78 -15.85 2.03 1.90
N ALA A 79 -17.12 2.43 1.95
CA ALA A 79 -17.65 3.29 3.01
C ALA A 79 -17.55 2.63 4.39
N TRP A 80 -17.81 1.32 4.46
CA TRP A 80 -17.65 0.55 5.70
C TRP A 80 -16.17 0.51 6.14
N ILE A 81 -15.23 0.30 5.22
CA ILE A 81 -13.79 0.35 5.53
C ILE A 81 -13.39 1.72 6.05
N MET A 82 -13.84 2.80 5.41
CA MET A 82 -13.57 4.17 5.86
C MET A 82 -14.15 4.44 7.26
N ALA A 83 -15.35 3.96 7.53
CA ALA A 83 -15.98 4.09 8.85
C ALA A 83 -15.25 3.25 9.93
N SER A 84 -14.71 2.09 9.55
CA SER A 84 -13.95 1.21 10.46
C SER A 84 -12.52 1.72 10.73
N LEU A 85 -11.90 2.37 9.76
CA LEU A 85 -10.52 2.84 9.81
C LEU A 85 -10.39 4.34 9.50
N PRO A 86 -11.15 5.23 10.18
CA PRO A 86 -11.21 6.65 9.82
C PRO A 86 -9.88 7.39 10.02
N LYS A 87 -8.98 6.83 10.83
CA LYS A 87 -7.65 7.37 11.09
C LYS A 87 -6.64 7.01 10.00
N TYR A 88 -6.83 5.92 9.30
CA TYR A 88 -5.81 5.32 8.44
C TYR A 88 -6.12 5.47 6.96
N VAL A 89 -7.39 5.34 6.58
CA VAL A 89 -7.83 5.44 5.19
C VAL A 89 -8.11 6.89 4.84
N GLN A 90 -7.42 7.40 3.84
CA GLN A 90 -7.57 8.79 3.38
C GLN A 90 -8.69 8.92 2.35
N GLN A 91 -8.80 7.94 1.47
CA GLN A 91 -9.73 7.97 0.34
C GLN A 91 -10.06 6.55 -0.11
N THR A 92 -11.21 6.38 -0.76
CA THR A 92 -11.58 5.16 -1.48
C THR A 92 -12.00 5.51 -2.90
N SER A 93 -11.72 4.63 -3.84
CA SER A 93 -12.21 4.75 -5.22
C SER A 93 -12.61 3.39 -5.75
N VAL A 94 -13.60 3.37 -6.64
CA VAL A 94 -14.04 2.16 -7.35
C VAL A 94 -13.83 2.39 -8.84
N TYR A 95 -13.08 1.49 -9.47
CA TYR A 95 -12.79 1.53 -10.89
C TYR A 95 -12.70 0.11 -11.46
N LYS A 96 -13.40 -0.16 -12.55
CA LYS A 96 -13.45 -1.48 -13.24
C LYS A 96 -13.68 -2.65 -12.28
N ASP A 97 -14.73 -2.55 -11.46
CA ASP A 97 -15.13 -3.54 -10.47
C ASP A 97 -14.04 -3.86 -9.41
N GLU A 98 -13.09 -2.96 -9.22
CA GLU A 98 -12.08 -3.06 -8.19
C GLU A 98 -12.16 -1.89 -7.22
N LEU A 99 -12.15 -2.21 -5.93
CA LEU A 99 -12.06 -1.22 -4.86
C LEU A 99 -10.60 -0.91 -4.59
N THR A 100 -10.27 0.37 -4.55
CA THR A 100 -8.96 0.88 -4.17
C THR A 100 -9.09 1.72 -2.91
N ILE A 101 -8.25 1.48 -1.92
CA ILE A 101 -8.12 2.32 -0.72
C ILE A 101 -6.76 3.02 -0.72
N TYR A 102 -6.76 4.26 -0.28
CA TYR A 102 -5.58 5.11 -0.24
C TYR A 102 -5.19 5.36 1.20
N VAL A 103 -3.96 5.04 1.53
CA VAL A 103 -3.45 5.02 2.91
C VAL A 103 -2.13 5.77 2.99
N ALA A 104 -1.94 6.54 4.06
CA ALA A 104 -0.63 7.16 4.32
C ALA A 104 0.43 6.10 4.64
N PRO A 105 1.71 6.32 4.30
CA PRO A 105 2.78 5.34 4.55
C PRO A 105 2.84 4.86 6.00
N SER A 106 2.72 5.77 6.96
CA SER A 106 2.74 5.45 8.39
C SER A 106 1.57 4.58 8.88
N ALA A 107 0.49 4.50 8.09
CA ALA A 107 -0.72 3.76 8.45
C ALA A 107 -0.84 2.41 7.70
N ILE A 108 0.15 2.04 6.88
CA ILE A 108 0.09 0.85 6.04
C ILE A 108 0.06 -0.42 6.90
N GLU A 109 0.93 -0.52 7.89
CA GLU A 109 1.06 -1.69 8.77
C GLU A 109 -0.23 -1.99 9.55
N PRO A 110 -0.82 -1.05 10.33
CA PRO A 110 -2.06 -1.31 11.05
C PRO A 110 -3.24 -1.57 10.11
N THR A 111 -3.27 -0.95 8.93
CA THR A 111 -4.31 -1.21 7.93
C THR A 111 -4.21 -2.62 7.37
N MET A 112 -3.01 -3.08 7.01
CA MET A 112 -2.79 -4.43 6.50
C MET A 112 -3.11 -5.49 7.54
N LEU A 113 -2.76 -5.26 8.81
CA LEU A 113 -3.10 -6.16 9.91
C LEU A 113 -4.62 -6.28 10.09
N PHE A 114 -5.34 -5.15 10.05
CA PHE A 114 -6.80 -5.15 10.11
C PHE A 114 -7.41 -5.91 8.94
N LEU A 115 -6.98 -5.62 7.71
CA LEU A 115 -7.49 -6.26 6.50
C LEU A 115 -7.24 -7.78 6.50
N ARG A 116 -6.13 -8.23 7.07
CA ARG A 116 -5.82 -9.66 7.18
C ARG A 116 -6.71 -10.37 8.20
N ASP A 117 -6.97 -9.77 9.36
CA ASP A 117 -7.49 -10.46 10.53
C ASP A 117 -8.97 -10.21 10.81
N HIS A 118 -9.53 -9.10 10.37
CA HIS A 118 -10.94 -8.79 10.59
C HIS A 118 -11.85 -9.77 9.84
N THR A 119 -12.95 -10.19 10.49
CA THR A 119 -13.88 -11.23 9.98
C THR A 119 -14.53 -10.87 8.65
N ASN A 120 -14.84 -9.60 8.42
CA ASN A 120 -15.52 -9.14 7.20
C ASN A 120 -14.56 -8.88 6.03
N THR A 121 -13.25 -8.91 6.27
CA THR A 121 -12.24 -8.62 5.23
C THR A 121 -11.44 -9.88 4.87
N GLN A 122 -10.77 -10.47 5.84
CA GLN A 122 -9.98 -11.70 5.70
C GLN A 122 -9.12 -11.78 4.44
N TYR A 123 -8.40 -10.70 4.12
CA TYR A 123 -7.43 -10.68 3.04
C TYR A 123 -6.17 -11.43 3.49
N LYS A 124 -6.20 -12.75 3.39
CA LYS A 124 -5.11 -13.61 3.87
C LYS A 124 -3.95 -13.71 2.89
N GLN A 125 -4.11 -13.23 1.67
CA GLN A 125 -3.10 -13.36 0.63
C GLN A 125 -2.79 -12.02 -0.03
N VAL A 126 -1.49 -11.71 -0.12
CA VAL A 126 -0.95 -10.71 -1.04
C VAL A 126 -0.72 -11.39 -2.36
N MET A 127 -1.32 -10.85 -3.42
CA MET A 127 -1.14 -11.34 -4.77
C MET A 127 0.07 -10.72 -5.43
N ASP A 128 0.26 -9.42 -5.21
CA ASP A 128 1.33 -8.65 -5.81
C ASP A 128 1.59 -7.36 -5.03
N ILE A 129 2.81 -6.84 -5.12
CA ILE A 129 3.19 -5.49 -4.67
C ILE A 129 4.01 -4.86 -5.78
N CYS A 130 3.50 -3.80 -6.37
CA CYS A 130 4.18 -3.12 -7.46
C CYS A 130 4.39 -1.63 -7.14
N GLY A 131 5.44 -1.06 -7.75
CA GLY A 131 5.72 0.36 -7.72
C GLY A 131 5.18 1.06 -8.96
N ALA A 132 4.93 2.35 -8.84
CA ALA A 132 4.68 3.22 -9.97
C ALA A 132 5.45 4.54 -9.77
N ASP A 133 5.97 5.09 -10.86
CA ASP A 133 6.76 6.32 -10.85
C ASP A 133 5.99 7.47 -11.53
N TYR A 134 5.79 8.55 -10.78
CA TYR A 134 5.14 9.77 -11.24
C TYR A 134 6.06 10.98 -11.02
N PRO A 135 6.98 11.28 -11.94
CA PRO A 135 8.02 12.28 -11.74
C PRO A 135 7.51 13.70 -11.45
N THR A 136 6.27 13.98 -11.84
CA THR A 136 5.64 15.30 -11.66
C THR A 136 5.06 15.52 -10.27
N ARG A 137 4.91 14.46 -9.47
CA ARG A 137 4.34 14.56 -8.11
C ARG A 137 5.42 14.85 -7.08
N SER A 138 5.07 15.54 -6.00
CA SER A 138 5.97 15.78 -4.86
C SER A 138 6.36 14.47 -4.16
N LYS A 139 5.42 13.54 -4.04
CA LYS A 139 5.67 12.15 -3.67
C LYS A 139 5.70 11.33 -4.94
N ARG A 140 6.91 11.10 -5.43
CA ARG A 140 7.18 10.55 -6.75
C ARG A 140 6.64 9.14 -6.92
N PHE A 141 6.84 8.28 -5.92
CA PHE A 141 6.50 6.87 -6.02
C PHE A 141 5.16 6.55 -5.39
N GLU A 142 4.47 5.61 -5.99
CA GLU A 142 3.28 4.98 -5.47
C GLU A 142 3.54 3.49 -5.30
N VAL A 143 3.22 2.94 -4.13
CA VAL A 143 3.30 1.50 -3.87
C VAL A 143 1.89 0.95 -3.84
N VAL A 144 1.64 -0.05 -4.66
CA VAL A 144 0.33 -0.66 -4.86
C VAL A 144 0.36 -2.09 -4.37
N TYR A 145 -0.50 -2.42 -3.44
CA TYR A 145 -0.66 -3.75 -2.89
C TYR A 145 -1.96 -4.37 -3.39
N HIS A 146 -1.87 -5.54 -3.99
CA HIS A 146 -3.02 -6.32 -4.44
C HIS A 146 -3.30 -7.44 -3.45
N LEU A 147 -4.46 -7.38 -2.81
CA LEU A 147 -4.88 -8.34 -1.79
C LEU A 147 -6.02 -9.21 -2.29
N LEU A 148 -6.03 -10.46 -1.84
CA LEU A 148 -7.10 -11.42 -2.14
C LEU A 148 -7.68 -12.00 -0.84
N SER A 149 -8.99 -11.95 -0.74
CA SER A 149 -9.77 -12.70 0.22
C SER A 149 -10.40 -13.91 -0.47
N VAL A 150 -9.85 -15.09 -0.24
CA VAL A 150 -10.38 -16.34 -0.82
C VAL A 150 -11.74 -16.65 -0.25
N ARG A 151 -11.96 -16.37 1.05
CA ARG A 151 -13.23 -16.64 1.72
C ARG A 151 -14.39 -15.83 1.16
N HIS A 152 -14.15 -14.54 0.92
CA HIS A 152 -15.17 -13.62 0.41
C HIS A 152 -15.15 -13.49 -1.11
N ASN A 153 -14.23 -14.19 -1.80
CA ASN A 153 -14.03 -14.09 -3.26
C ASN A 153 -13.93 -12.64 -3.73
N HIS A 154 -13.13 -11.85 -3.04
CA HIS A 154 -13.03 -10.42 -3.28
C HIS A 154 -11.56 -9.99 -3.35
N ARG A 155 -11.28 -9.03 -4.25
CA ARG A 155 -9.96 -8.40 -4.39
C ARG A 155 -10.02 -6.97 -3.88
N LEU A 156 -8.90 -6.50 -3.35
CA LEU A 156 -8.74 -5.15 -2.85
C LEU A 156 -7.38 -4.63 -3.27
N ARG A 157 -7.35 -3.40 -3.72
CA ARG A 157 -6.11 -2.68 -3.98
C ARG A 157 -5.88 -1.67 -2.87
N VAL A 158 -4.68 -1.67 -2.31
CA VAL A 158 -4.25 -0.66 -1.32
C VAL A 158 -3.12 0.12 -1.94
N LYS A 159 -3.23 1.44 -1.95
CA LYS A 159 -2.21 2.33 -2.48
C LYS A 159 -1.63 3.20 -1.38
N THR A 160 -0.31 3.36 -1.41
CA THR A 160 0.42 4.33 -0.59
C THR A 160 1.44 5.06 -1.43
N TYR A 161 1.96 6.15 -0.93
CA TYR A 161 2.91 6.99 -1.64
C TYR A 161 4.26 7.02 -0.90
N ALA A 162 5.32 7.23 -1.66
CA ALA A 162 6.68 7.37 -1.15
C ALA A 162 7.44 8.41 -1.95
N ASP A 163 8.51 8.90 -1.38
CA ASP A 163 9.54 9.63 -2.10
C ASP A 163 10.87 8.85 -2.07
N GLU A 164 11.93 9.44 -2.59
CA GLU A 164 13.23 8.80 -2.66
C GLU A 164 13.88 8.57 -1.29
N THR A 165 13.49 9.35 -0.28
CA THR A 165 14.12 9.37 1.04
C THR A 165 13.24 8.82 2.14
N SER A 166 11.91 8.94 2.00
CA SER A 166 10.97 8.51 3.03
C SER A 166 10.67 7.01 2.91
N PRO A 167 11.02 6.19 3.92
CA PRO A 167 10.75 4.77 3.84
C PRO A 167 9.28 4.45 4.06
N VAL A 168 8.81 3.38 3.42
CA VAL A 168 7.52 2.75 3.66
C VAL A 168 7.71 1.60 4.66
N PRO A 169 6.86 1.44 5.68
CA PRO A 169 6.93 0.29 6.56
C PRO A 169 6.74 -1.03 5.79
N SER A 170 7.62 -1.99 6.04
CA SER A 170 7.53 -3.34 5.46
C SER A 170 6.36 -4.11 6.04
N ILE A 171 5.69 -4.88 5.21
CA ILE A 171 4.60 -5.79 5.61
C ILE A 171 5.03 -7.26 5.65
N CYS A 172 6.32 -7.56 5.56
CA CYS A 172 6.85 -8.93 5.55
C CYS A 172 6.47 -9.74 6.80
N HIS A 173 6.34 -9.07 7.95
CA HIS A 173 5.92 -9.74 9.20
C HIS A 173 4.42 -10.08 9.21
N ILE A 174 3.62 -9.38 8.40
CA ILE A 174 2.19 -9.65 8.23
C ILE A 174 1.98 -10.70 7.13
N TYR A 175 2.65 -10.51 6.00
CA TYR A 175 2.58 -11.38 4.83
C TYR A 175 3.99 -11.79 4.38
N ARG A 176 4.36 -13.02 4.64
CA ARG A 176 5.72 -13.48 4.29
C ARG A 176 6.02 -13.44 2.80
N GLY A 177 5.01 -13.55 1.95
CA GLY A 177 5.17 -13.44 0.49
C GLY A 177 5.58 -12.05 0.03
N ALA A 178 5.40 -11.02 0.86
CA ALA A 178 5.78 -9.64 0.54
C ALA A 178 7.30 -9.43 0.40
N ASP A 179 8.12 -10.29 1.01
CA ASP A 179 9.58 -10.19 1.01
C ASP A 179 10.16 -9.95 -0.40
N TRP A 180 9.82 -10.80 -1.35
CA TRP A 180 10.34 -10.70 -2.71
C TRP A 180 9.81 -9.50 -3.47
N TYR A 181 8.54 -9.19 -3.33
CA TYR A 181 7.91 -8.05 -3.99
C TYR A 181 8.43 -6.70 -3.48
N GLU A 182 8.69 -6.58 -2.17
CA GLU A 182 9.28 -5.37 -1.61
C GLU A 182 10.74 -5.20 -2.08
N ARG A 183 11.49 -6.29 -2.20
CA ARG A 183 12.83 -6.27 -2.80
C ARG A 183 12.79 -5.85 -4.27
N GLU A 184 11.81 -6.34 -5.05
CA GLU A 184 11.62 -5.93 -6.43
C GLU A 184 11.28 -4.44 -6.53
N ALA A 185 10.36 -3.93 -5.73
CA ALA A 185 10.00 -2.52 -5.70
C ALA A 185 11.21 -1.64 -5.33
N TRP A 186 12.04 -2.10 -4.40
CA TRP A 186 13.29 -1.41 -4.08
C TRP A 186 14.30 -1.49 -5.22
N ASP A 187 14.50 -2.64 -5.83
CA ASP A 187 15.46 -2.81 -6.91
C ASP A 187 15.11 -2.00 -8.17
N MET A 188 13.82 -2.00 -8.54
CA MET A 188 13.34 -1.35 -9.76
C MET A 188 13.13 0.17 -9.62
N TYR A 189 12.70 0.64 -8.46
CA TYR A 189 12.35 2.05 -8.25
C TYR A 189 13.21 2.76 -7.20
N GLY A 190 13.87 2.03 -6.30
CA GLY A 190 14.62 2.59 -5.20
C GLY A 190 13.75 2.99 -4.00
N ILE A 191 12.57 2.40 -3.85
CA ILE A 191 11.67 2.63 -2.72
C ILE A 191 12.25 1.92 -1.49
N LEU A 192 12.49 2.67 -0.42
CA LEU A 192 13.02 2.10 0.83
C LEU A 192 11.89 1.49 1.67
N PHE A 193 12.12 0.27 2.18
CA PHE A 193 11.21 -0.40 3.10
C PHE A 193 11.86 -0.52 4.49
N SER A 194 11.26 0.14 5.48
CA SER A 194 11.74 0.07 6.86
C SER A 194 11.26 -1.21 7.54
N GLY A 195 12.16 -1.86 8.29
CA GLY A 195 11.83 -3.11 8.97
C GLY A 195 11.82 -4.36 8.09
N HIS A 196 12.26 -4.25 6.84
CA HIS A 196 12.45 -5.42 5.97
C HIS A 196 13.62 -6.29 6.48
N PRO A 197 13.47 -7.63 6.51
CA PRO A 197 14.49 -8.50 7.08
C PRO A 197 15.81 -8.54 6.25
N ASP A 198 15.72 -8.48 4.93
CA ASP A 198 16.87 -8.54 4.02
C ASP A 198 16.59 -7.78 2.72
N LEU A 199 16.69 -6.45 2.78
CA LEU A 199 16.45 -5.60 1.61
C LEU A 199 17.70 -5.57 0.72
N ARG A 200 17.69 -6.33 -0.36
CA ARG A 200 18.78 -6.45 -1.34
C ARG A 200 18.24 -6.60 -2.75
N ARG A 201 19.07 -6.34 -3.74
CA ARG A 201 18.72 -6.49 -5.16
C ARG A 201 18.31 -7.92 -5.49
N ILE A 202 17.37 -8.07 -6.41
CA ILE A 202 16.82 -9.37 -6.81
C ILE A 202 16.85 -9.59 -8.33
N LEU A 203 16.59 -8.56 -9.13
CA LEU A 203 16.46 -8.68 -10.58
C LEU A 203 17.64 -8.10 -11.35
N THR A 204 18.22 -7.00 -10.87
CA THR A 204 19.38 -6.37 -11.54
C THR A 204 20.66 -7.15 -11.28
N ASP A 205 21.61 -7.03 -12.21
CA ASP A 205 22.89 -7.69 -12.11
C ASP A 205 23.74 -7.16 -10.95
N TYR A 206 24.76 -7.92 -10.56
CA TYR A 206 25.72 -7.52 -9.52
C TYR A 206 26.46 -6.25 -9.92
N GLY A 207 26.52 -5.28 -9.00
CA GLY A 207 27.15 -4.00 -9.28
C GLY A 207 26.36 -3.07 -10.20
N PHE A 208 25.11 -3.37 -10.47
CA PHE A 208 24.24 -2.50 -11.25
C PHE A 208 23.97 -1.19 -10.49
N GLU A 209 24.14 -0.06 -11.20
CA GLU A 209 23.91 1.27 -10.66
C GLU A 209 22.58 1.84 -11.19
N GLY A 210 21.78 2.39 -10.29
CA GLY A 210 20.49 2.98 -10.61
C GLY A 210 19.30 2.01 -10.46
N HIS A 211 18.15 2.48 -10.88
CA HIS A 211 16.85 1.80 -10.76
C HIS A 211 16.14 1.81 -12.12
N PRO A 212 16.04 0.67 -12.82
CA PRO A 212 15.69 0.63 -14.23
C PRO A 212 14.28 1.07 -14.59
N LEU A 213 13.31 0.93 -13.66
CA LEU A 213 11.92 1.28 -13.95
C LEU A 213 11.56 2.74 -13.61
N ARG A 214 12.50 3.51 -13.12
CA ARG A 214 12.30 4.97 -13.03
C ARG A 214 12.15 5.56 -14.42
N LYS A 215 11.24 6.51 -14.57
CA LYS A 215 10.94 7.13 -15.88
C LYS A 215 12.11 7.93 -16.48
N ASP A 216 12.99 8.42 -15.64
CA ASP A 216 14.21 9.15 -16.03
C ASP A 216 15.41 8.25 -16.33
N PHE A 217 15.30 6.94 -16.10
CA PHE A 217 16.34 5.99 -16.44
C PHE A 217 16.30 5.68 -17.95
N PRO A 218 17.45 5.76 -18.67
CA PRO A 218 17.47 5.50 -20.12
C PRO A 218 17.16 4.03 -20.43
N LEU A 219 16.50 3.79 -21.56
CA LEU A 219 16.04 2.46 -21.97
C LEU A 219 17.17 1.43 -22.02
N THR A 220 18.33 1.82 -22.55
CA THR A 220 19.50 0.94 -22.69
C THR A 220 20.47 0.99 -21.51
N GLY A 221 20.20 1.81 -20.48
CA GLY A 221 21.08 2.01 -19.35
C GLY A 221 22.33 2.82 -19.70
N TYR A 222 23.38 2.67 -18.89
CA TYR A 222 24.63 3.42 -19.02
C TYR A 222 25.82 2.55 -19.39
N THR A 223 25.71 1.24 -19.19
CA THR A 223 26.81 0.29 -19.41
C THR A 223 26.35 -0.87 -20.29
N GLU A 224 27.27 -1.45 -21.01
CA GLU A 224 27.10 -2.69 -21.77
C GLU A 224 28.09 -3.75 -21.33
N VAL A 225 27.78 -4.99 -21.62
CA VAL A 225 28.58 -6.15 -21.24
C VAL A 225 29.06 -6.82 -22.52
N ARG A 226 30.36 -7.03 -22.64
CA ARG A 226 31.01 -7.63 -23.78
C ARG A 226 32.03 -8.69 -23.35
N TYR A 227 32.16 -9.75 -24.13
CA TYR A 227 33.26 -10.71 -23.96
C TYR A 227 34.54 -10.19 -24.62
N ASP A 228 35.60 -10.08 -23.83
CA ASP A 228 36.92 -9.66 -24.29
C ASP A 228 37.79 -10.89 -24.58
N GLU A 229 38.16 -11.09 -25.84
CA GLU A 229 38.97 -12.22 -26.27
C GLU A 229 40.41 -12.18 -25.73
N GLU A 230 40.98 -10.99 -25.56
CA GLU A 230 42.35 -10.85 -25.04
C GLU A 230 42.39 -11.18 -23.55
N LYS A 231 41.41 -10.66 -22.78
CA LYS A 231 41.32 -10.88 -21.34
C LYS A 231 40.64 -12.21 -20.99
N LYS A 232 40.06 -12.90 -21.98
CA LYS A 232 39.31 -14.15 -21.82
C LYS A 232 38.22 -14.07 -20.73
N ARG A 233 37.54 -12.91 -20.61
CA ARG A 233 36.50 -12.67 -19.65
C ARG A 233 35.44 -11.70 -20.17
N VAL A 234 34.29 -11.68 -19.51
CA VAL A 234 33.28 -10.65 -19.72
C VAL A 234 33.70 -9.36 -19.03
N VAL A 235 33.62 -8.25 -19.76
CA VAL A 235 33.94 -6.91 -19.28
C VAL A 235 32.71 -6.01 -19.38
N SER A 236 32.56 -5.11 -18.42
CA SER A 236 31.56 -4.05 -18.45
C SER A 236 32.22 -2.78 -18.96
N GLU A 237 31.59 -2.16 -19.94
CA GLU A 237 32.11 -0.96 -20.63
C GLU A 237 31.01 0.11 -20.67
N PRO A 238 31.35 1.40 -20.78
CA PRO A 238 30.35 2.44 -21.03
C PRO A 238 29.59 2.15 -22.33
N LEU A 239 28.30 2.45 -22.34
CA LEU A 239 27.43 2.20 -23.48
C LEU A 239 27.89 2.97 -24.73
N GLN A 240 27.98 2.27 -25.86
CA GLN A 240 28.28 2.82 -27.17
C GLN A 240 27.22 2.36 -28.17
N LEU A 241 26.19 3.17 -28.33
CA LEU A 241 25.08 2.86 -29.26
C LEU A 241 25.54 3.19 -30.70
N SER A 242 25.43 2.23 -31.62
CA SER A 242 25.63 2.44 -33.06
C SER A 242 24.56 3.36 -33.66
N GLN A 243 23.36 3.31 -33.14
CA GLN A 243 22.27 4.23 -33.47
C GLN A 243 21.62 4.73 -32.19
N ALA A 244 21.44 6.06 -32.09
CA ALA A 244 20.71 6.65 -30.96
C ALA A 244 19.25 6.14 -30.94
N PHE A 245 18.70 5.96 -29.72
CA PHE A 245 17.30 5.61 -29.57
C PHE A 245 16.41 6.68 -30.21
N ARG A 246 15.51 6.23 -31.08
CA ARG A 246 14.56 7.13 -31.77
C ARG A 246 13.27 7.18 -30.96
N ASN A 247 12.93 8.39 -30.50
CA ASN A 247 11.71 8.64 -29.78
C ASN A 247 10.56 8.89 -30.77
N PHE A 248 9.44 8.21 -30.57
CA PHE A 248 8.23 8.33 -31.37
C PHE A 248 7.09 9.01 -30.57
N GLU A 249 7.43 9.92 -29.67
CA GLU A 249 6.43 10.71 -28.97
C GLU A 249 5.56 11.47 -29.98
N GLY A 250 4.24 11.39 -29.80
CA GLY A 250 3.26 11.99 -30.69
C GLY A 250 2.97 11.20 -31.96
N ALA A 251 3.60 10.04 -32.19
CA ALA A 251 3.18 9.14 -33.24
C ALA A 251 1.87 8.44 -32.83
N THR A 252 0.85 8.60 -33.64
CA THR A 252 -0.40 7.85 -33.45
C THR A 252 -0.22 6.41 -33.89
N SER A 253 -0.75 5.46 -33.11
CA SER A 253 -0.81 4.07 -33.53
C SER A 253 -1.73 3.93 -34.77
N PRO A 254 -1.34 3.15 -35.79
CA PRO A 254 -2.24 2.85 -36.92
C PRO A 254 -3.61 2.28 -36.47
N TRP A 255 -3.64 1.64 -35.33
CA TRP A 255 -4.85 1.06 -34.76
C TRP A 255 -5.76 2.09 -34.07
N GLU A 256 -5.26 3.23 -33.66
CA GLU A 256 -6.05 4.31 -33.08
C GLU A 256 -6.99 4.94 -34.13
N GLY A 257 -6.56 4.99 -35.38
CA GLY A 257 -7.37 5.52 -36.46
C GLY A 257 -8.46 4.58 -37.00
N THR A 258 -8.41 3.28 -36.61
CA THR A 258 -9.37 2.27 -37.08
C THR A 258 -10.51 1.98 -36.10
N GLY A 259 -10.40 2.48 -34.87
CA GLY A 259 -11.44 2.36 -33.85
C GLY A 259 -12.58 3.36 -34.00
N THR A 260 -13.56 3.27 -33.14
CA THR A 260 -14.66 4.23 -33.05
C THR A 260 -14.23 5.64 -32.65
N GLY A 261 -12.95 5.82 -32.33
CA GLY A 261 -12.39 7.06 -31.79
C GLY A 261 -12.85 7.35 -30.36
N ILE A 262 -13.60 6.46 -29.76
CA ILE A 262 -14.03 6.56 -28.37
C ILE A 262 -12.96 5.90 -27.53
N ASP A 263 -12.16 6.71 -26.86
CA ASP A 263 -11.31 6.23 -25.79
C ASP A 263 -12.22 5.59 -24.70
N ALA A 264 -11.97 4.35 -24.37
CA ALA A 264 -12.68 3.65 -23.29
C ALA A 264 -12.45 4.31 -21.91
N ARG A 265 -11.50 5.24 -21.82
CA ARG A 265 -11.31 6.06 -20.62
C ARG A 265 -12.49 7.01 -20.45
N ALA A 266 -13.07 6.98 -19.27
CA ALA A 266 -14.14 7.89 -18.94
C ALA A 266 -13.68 9.36 -19.08
N PRO A 267 -14.55 10.28 -19.53
CA PRO A 267 -14.21 11.68 -19.76
C PRO A 267 -13.60 12.39 -18.54
N GLN A 268 -13.85 11.89 -17.36
CA GLN A 268 -13.28 12.43 -16.12
C GLN A 268 -11.76 12.26 -15.98
N PHE A 269 -11.16 11.35 -16.72
CA PHE A 269 -9.70 11.20 -16.78
C PHE A 269 -9.05 12.16 -17.78
N VAL A 270 -9.83 12.82 -18.59
CA VAL A 270 -9.37 13.95 -19.37
C VAL A 270 -9.35 15.15 -18.42
N LEU A 271 -8.15 15.65 -18.12
CA LEU A 271 -8.01 16.93 -17.41
C LEU A 271 -8.75 18.00 -18.23
N GLN A 272 -9.96 18.30 -17.82
CA GLN A 272 -10.64 19.45 -18.39
C GLN A 272 -9.85 20.69 -17.95
N PRO A 273 -9.48 21.57 -18.89
CA PRO A 273 -8.91 22.85 -18.48
C PRO A 273 -9.89 23.48 -17.48
N PRO A 274 -9.39 24.13 -16.43
CA PRO A 274 -10.25 24.79 -15.46
C PRO A 274 -11.26 25.63 -16.27
N LYS A 275 -12.54 25.42 -16.04
CA LYS A 275 -13.57 26.27 -16.63
C LYS A 275 -13.20 27.68 -16.16
N GLU A 276 -12.74 28.50 -17.08
CA GLU A 276 -12.62 29.93 -16.81
C GLU A 276 -13.99 30.34 -16.29
N ASP A 277 -14.02 30.78 -15.04
CA ASP A 277 -15.28 31.13 -14.40
C ASP A 277 -16.02 32.04 -15.36
N GLU A 278 -17.22 31.66 -15.81
CA GLU A 278 -18.08 32.47 -16.68
C GLU A 278 -18.27 33.87 -16.10
N ALA A 279 -18.09 34.03 -14.78
CA ALA A 279 -18.04 35.28 -14.06
C ALA A 279 -16.88 36.21 -14.49
N ASP A 280 -15.73 35.70 -14.86
CA ASP A 280 -14.59 36.52 -15.28
C ASP A 280 -14.73 36.93 -16.76
N LYS A 281 -15.33 36.11 -17.61
CA LYS A 281 -15.71 36.51 -18.97
C LYS A 281 -16.79 37.58 -18.97
N ALA A 282 -17.80 37.46 -18.13
CA ALA A 282 -18.84 38.48 -17.98
C ALA A 282 -18.29 39.83 -17.47
N LYS A 283 -17.25 39.83 -16.65
CA LYS A 283 -16.56 41.05 -16.20
C LYS A 283 -15.69 41.66 -17.30
N GLN A 284 -15.01 40.82 -18.11
CA GLN A 284 -14.21 41.31 -19.23
C GLN A 284 -15.09 41.93 -20.33
N ASP A 285 -16.23 41.28 -20.65
CA ASP A 285 -17.19 41.81 -21.65
C ASP A 285 -17.87 43.11 -21.21
N GLN A 286 -18.04 43.32 -19.91
CA GLN A 286 -18.53 44.61 -19.37
C GLN A 286 -17.47 45.70 -19.34
N ALA A 287 -16.20 45.36 -19.20
CA ALA A 287 -15.09 46.31 -19.25
C ALA A 287 -14.78 46.74 -20.69
N THR A 288 -15.07 45.91 -21.69
CA THR A 288 -14.82 46.23 -23.12
C THR A 288 -15.94 47.05 -23.75
N LYS A 289 -17.12 47.11 -23.10
CA LYS A 289 -18.28 47.91 -23.55
C LYS A 289 -18.38 49.31 -22.95
N LYS A 290 -17.41 49.75 -22.15
CA LYS A 290 -17.23 51.13 -21.67
C LYS A 290 -16.06 51.77 -22.40
#